data_6d190399f42954f21bc1d27a138c4279
#
_entry.id   6d190399f42954f21bc1d27a138c4279
#
_cell.length_a   1.000
_cell.length_b   1.000
_cell.length_c   1.000
_cell.angle_alpha   90.00
_cell.angle_beta   90.00
_cell.angle_gamma   90.00
#
_symmetry.space_group_name_H-M   'P 1'
#
loop_
_entity.id
_entity.type
_entity.pdbx_description
1 polymer ?
#
loop_
_entity_poly.entity_id
_entity_poly.type
_entity_poly.pdbx_seq_one_letter_code
_entity_poly.pdbx_strand_id
1 'polypeptide(L)'
;MLRDTRPILLRTADGLSLTADAWLTPTPASAAVVLVHGFTAHRNDPTVVSTAHELRGEGYAVVTYDMRGHGESEGLCTLGDLEKLDVAAAVVAARDLAPRVVVVGASLGAVAVLRYAVDDDDLAGVVTVSSPAQWRVSTPRTAVAAALTRTRLGRRLARRLGARLDRRWTWPEAPDALAARVAVPLAVVHGLDDRFMPTSEARMLHDAVSGHRRLDLVAGMGHAYGTRGLEPIIAAVAWCLGVPKAARLARLTPATA
;
A
#
# COMPACT_ATOMS: atom_id res chain seq x y z
N MET A 1 -22.10 -6.42 -13.60
CA MET A 1 -20.93 -7.13 -13.05
C MET A 1 -21.06 -7.10 -11.55
N LEU A 2 -21.49 -8.22 -10.93
CA LEU A 2 -21.61 -8.35 -9.47
C LEU A 2 -20.21 -8.14 -8.90
N ARG A 3 -20.04 -7.15 -8.02
CA ARG A 3 -18.80 -6.96 -7.29
C ARG A 3 -18.65 -8.17 -6.35
N ASP A 4 -17.72 -9.05 -6.62
CA ASP A 4 -17.34 -10.15 -5.71
C ASP A 4 -16.63 -9.59 -4.45
N THR A 5 -17.11 -8.45 -3.99
CA THR A 5 -16.62 -7.71 -2.84
C THR A 5 -17.68 -7.69 -1.76
N ARG A 6 -17.26 -7.95 -0.55
CA ARG A 6 -18.07 -7.82 0.66
C ARG A 6 -17.67 -6.56 1.41
N PRO A 7 -18.55 -5.57 1.59
CA PRO A 7 -18.27 -4.43 2.47
C PRO A 7 -18.01 -4.93 3.89
N ILE A 8 -16.99 -4.39 4.52
CA ILE A 8 -16.63 -4.66 5.91
C ILE A 8 -16.31 -3.35 6.62
N LEU A 9 -16.45 -3.35 7.94
CA LEU A 9 -16.07 -2.24 8.80
C LEU A 9 -14.87 -2.67 9.66
N LEU A 10 -13.77 -1.95 9.56
CA LEU A 10 -12.61 -2.19 10.39
C LEU A 10 -12.68 -1.29 11.64
N ARG A 11 -12.16 -1.77 12.77
CA ARG A 11 -12.04 -1.02 14.01
C ARG A 11 -10.57 -0.88 14.38
N THR A 12 -10.09 0.35 14.46
CA THR A 12 -8.72 0.63 14.88
C THR A 12 -8.57 0.58 16.39
N ALA A 13 -7.36 0.36 16.88
CA ALA A 13 -7.09 0.31 18.33
C ALA A 13 -7.38 1.63 19.06
N ASP A 14 -7.37 2.75 18.33
CA ASP A 14 -7.76 4.08 18.86
C ASP A 14 -9.24 4.42 18.61
N GLY A 15 -10.06 3.42 18.23
CA GLY A 15 -11.52 3.48 18.22
C GLY A 15 -12.15 4.01 16.95
N LEU A 16 -11.41 4.28 15.87
CA LEU A 16 -11.96 4.74 14.59
C LEU A 16 -12.63 3.60 13.83
N SER A 17 -13.67 3.95 13.07
CA SER A 17 -14.30 3.08 12.08
C SER A 17 -13.74 3.39 10.69
N LEU A 18 -13.22 2.37 10.01
CA LEU A 18 -12.74 2.50 8.65
C LEU A 18 -13.63 1.68 7.71
N THR A 19 -14.03 2.30 6.61
CA THR A 19 -14.80 1.62 5.56
C THR A 19 -13.85 0.84 4.67
N ALA A 20 -14.17 -0.44 4.43
CA ALA A 20 -13.33 -1.36 3.71
C ALA A 20 -14.13 -2.34 2.85
N ASP A 21 -13.47 -3.00 1.93
CA ASP A 21 -14.02 -4.07 1.09
C ASP A 21 -13.10 -5.31 1.16
N ALA A 22 -13.71 -6.48 1.40
CA ALA A 22 -13.06 -7.78 1.26
C ALA A 22 -13.35 -8.35 -0.13
N TRP A 23 -12.31 -8.62 -0.92
CA TRP A 23 -12.36 -9.24 -2.23
C TRP A 23 -12.11 -10.74 -2.06
N LEU A 24 -13.16 -11.52 -2.17
CA LEU A 24 -13.11 -12.95 -1.89
C LEU A 24 -12.79 -13.74 -3.16
N THR A 25 -12.03 -14.81 -3.01
CA THR A 25 -11.76 -15.78 -4.07
C THR A 25 -12.84 -16.87 -4.10
N PRO A 26 -13.09 -17.52 -5.25
CA PRO A 26 -14.06 -18.61 -5.34
C PRO A 26 -13.71 -19.83 -4.48
N THR A 27 -12.42 -20.03 -4.21
CA THR A 27 -11.88 -21.10 -3.36
C THR A 27 -11.09 -20.46 -2.20
N PRO A 28 -10.87 -21.18 -1.08
CA PRO A 28 -10.08 -20.67 0.02
C PRO A 28 -8.69 -20.18 -0.44
N ALA A 29 -8.38 -18.93 -0.15
CA ALA A 29 -7.11 -18.31 -0.53
C ALA A 29 -5.96 -18.81 0.35
N SER A 30 -4.80 -19.08 -0.24
CA SER A 30 -3.58 -19.44 0.49
C SER A 30 -2.87 -18.23 1.11
N ALA A 31 -3.18 -17.04 0.64
CA ALA A 31 -2.67 -15.77 1.14
C ALA A 31 -3.69 -14.64 0.92
N ALA A 32 -3.59 -13.61 1.76
CA ALA A 32 -4.34 -12.37 1.61
C ALA A 32 -3.39 -11.19 1.39
N VAL A 33 -3.89 -10.17 0.71
CA VAL A 33 -3.17 -8.92 0.45
C VAL A 33 -3.97 -7.76 1.05
N VAL A 34 -3.33 -6.98 1.92
CA VAL A 34 -3.85 -5.67 2.33
C VAL A 34 -3.33 -4.63 1.36
N LEU A 35 -4.22 -3.95 0.65
CA LEU A 35 -3.87 -2.96 -0.38
C LEU A 35 -4.18 -1.54 0.14
N VAL A 36 -3.14 -0.73 0.32
CA VAL A 36 -3.21 0.59 0.96
C VAL A 36 -2.98 1.69 -0.07
N HIS A 37 -3.94 2.58 -0.22
CA HIS A 37 -3.89 3.69 -1.17
C HIS A 37 -2.95 4.83 -0.75
N GLY A 38 -2.65 5.75 -1.68
CA GLY A 38 -1.84 6.94 -1.44
C GLY A 38 -2.64 8.14 -0.89
N PHE A 39 -1.94 9.27 -0.69
CA PHE A 39 -2.55 10.54 -0.27
C PHE A 39 -3.60 11.02 -1.29
N THR A 40 -4.74 11.51 -0.83
CA THR A 40 -5.92 11.94 -1.61
C THR A 40 -6.64 10.83 -2.39
N ALA A 41 -6.14 9.60 -2.39
CA ALA A 41 -6.81 8.45 -2.98
C ALA A 41 -7.81 7.81 -1.99
N HIS A 42 -8.55 6.82 -2.45
CA HIS A 42 -9.49 6.04 -1.65
C HIS A 42 -9.66 4.62 -2.21
N ARG A 43 -10.30 3.71 -1.46
CA ARG A 43 -10.46 2.29 -1.85
C ARG A 43 -11.18 2.07 -3.19
N ASN A 44 -12.03 3.01 -3.60
CA ASN A 44 -12.78 2.94 -4.85
C ASN A 44 -12.07 3.60 -6.05
N ASP A 45 -10.83 4.09 -5.89
CA ASP A 45 -10.08 4.61 -7.02
C ASP A 45 -9.88 3.53 -8.08
N PRO A 46 -10.03 3.87 -9.39
CA PRO A 46 -9.93 2.87 -10.46
C PRO A 46 -8.64 2.07 -10.44
N THR A 47 -7.52 2.67 -10.05
CA THR A 47 -6.21 2.01 -9.97
C THR A 47 -6.11 1.06 -8.77
N VAL A 48 -6.72 1.40 -7.62
CA VAL A 48 -6.82 0.51 -6.45
C VAL A 48 -7.72 -0.67 -6.78
N VAL A 49 -8.90 -0.41 -7.35
CA VAL A 49 -9.87 -1.44 -7.76
C VAL A 49 -9.26 -2.39 -8.79
N SER A 50 -8.57 -1.87 -9.81
CA SER A 50 -7.90 -2.69 -10.83
C SER A 50 -6.81 -3.57 -10.20
N THR A 51 -5.99 -3.02 -9.29
CA THR A 51 -4.94 -3.78 -8.62
C THR A 51 -5.52 -4.88 -7.73
N ALA A 52 -6.59 -4.58 -6.99
CA ALA A 52 -7.29 -5.57 -6.16
C ALA A 52 -7.92 -6.69 -7.00
N HIS A 53 -8.52 -6.33 -8.14
CA HIS A 53 -9.11 -7.30 -9.07
C HIS A 53 -8.05 -8.26 -9.64
N GLU A 54 -6.91 -7.75 -10.08
CA GLU A 54 -5.82 -8.58 -10.61
C GLU A 54 -5.21 -9.49 -9.53
N LEU A 55 -4.95 -8.97 -8.34
CA LEU A 55 -4.47 -9.78 -7.20
C LEU A 55 -5.47 -10.89 -6.84
N ARG A 56 -6.77 -10.59 -6.86
CA ARG A 56 -7.82 -11.60 -6.69
C ARG A 56 -7.79 -12.64 -7.81
N GLY A 57 -7.57 -12.22 -9.06
CA GLY A 57 -7.42 -13.10 -10.22
C GLY A 57 -6.25 -14.09 -10.07
N GLU A 58 -5.19 -13.72 -9.37
CA GLU A 58 -4.07 -14.58 -9.00
C GLU A 58 -4.39 -15.55 -7.84
N GLY A 59 -5.60 -15.49 -7.28
CA GLY A 59 -6.05 -16.37 -6.20
C GLY A 59 -5.74 -15.86 -4.79
N TYR A 60 -5.43 -14.57 -4.63
CA TYR A 60 -5.28 -13.95 -3.33
C TYR A 60 -6.59 -13.33 -2.86
N ALA A 61 -6.96 -13.49 -1.60
CA ALA A 61 -7.96 -12.64 -0.98
C ALA A 61 -7.38 -11.22 -0.83
N VAL A 62 -8.20 -10.17 -1.01
CA VAL A 62 -7.70 -8.79 -0.89
C VAL A 62 -8.57 -8.00 0.06
N VAL A 63 -7.94 -7.19 0.91
CA VAL A 63 -8.61 -6.18 1.73
C VAL A 63 -8.18 -4.80 1.24
N THR A 64 -9.15 -4.00 0.78
CA THR A 64 -8.96 -2.58 0.47
C THR A 64 -9.74 -1.74 1.47
N TYR A 65 -9.23 -0.59 1.86
CA TYR A 65 -9.92 0.29 2.80
C TYR A 65 -9.57 1.76 2.56
N ASP A 66 -10.42 2.64 3.04
CA ASP A 66 -10.10 4.06 3.13
C ASP A 66 -9.28 4.31 4.40
N MET A 67 -8.05 4.82 4.28
CA MET A 67 -7.25 5.23 5.45
C MET A 67 -7.98 6.31 6.24
N ARG A 68 -7.65 6.47 7.51
CA ARG A 68 -8.15 7.58 8.34
C ARG A 68 -8.06 8.91 7.61
N GLY A 69 -9.10 9.71 7.70
CA GLY A 69 -9.15 11.00 7.03
C GLY A 69 -9.37 10.97 5.52
N HIS A 70 -9.57 9.80 4.91
CA HIS A 70 -9.86 9.63 3.48
C HIS A 70 -11.24 8.99 3.27
N GLY A 71 -11.78 9.15 2.08
CA GLY A 71 -13.03 8.52 1.66
C GLY A 71 -14.14 8.62 2.70
N GLU A 72 -14.73 7.46 3.04
CA GLU A 72 -15.82 7.32 4.01
C GLU A 72 -15.33 6.95 5.43
N SER A 73 -14.03 6.77 5.64
CA SER A 73 -13.46 6.43 6.95
C SER A 73 -13.41 7.63 7.88
N GLU A 74 -13.50 7.37 9.18
CA GLU A 74 -13.39 8.39 10.23
C GLU A 74 -11.96 8.93 10.39
N GLY A 75 -11.79 9.88 11.30
CA GLY A 75 -10.51 10.42 11.73
C GLY A 75 -9.89 11.46 10.80
N LEU A 76 -8.60 11.69 11.03
CA LEU A 76 -7.77 12.64 10.29
C LEU A 76 -6.47 11.96 9.86
N CYS A 77 -6.02 12.26 8.64
CA CYS A 77 -4.75 11.77 8.12
C CYS A 77 -3.58 12.44 8.87
N THR A 78 -2.68 11.62 9.38
CA THR A 78 -1.49 12.02 10.15
C THR A 78 -0.19 11.91 9.35
N LEU A 79 -0.31 11.72 8.03
CA LEU A 79 0.81 11.60 7.08
C LEU A 79 1.79 10.45 7.41
N GLY A 80 1.25 9.29 7.74
CA GLY A 80 2.01 8.06 7.95
C GLY A 80 2.36 7.79 9.42
N ASP A 81 1.83 8.55 10.38
CA ASP A 81 2.08 8.30 11.80
C ASP A 81 1.09 7.30 12.40
N LEU A 82 -0.18 7.66 12.53
CA LEU A 82 -1.20 6.79 13.11
C LEU A 82 -1.87 5.87 12.08
N GLU A 83 -1.62 6.06 10.79
CA GLU A 83 -2.11 5.16 9.73
C GLU A 83 -1.63 3.71 9.93
N LYS A 84 -0.57 3.46 10.74
CA LYS A 84 -0.19 2.11 11.14
C LYS A 84 -1.31 1.36 11.88
N LEU A 85 -2.16 2.07 12.62
CA LEU A 85 -3.31 1.47 13.31
C LEU A 85 -4.41 1.04 12.34
N ASP A 86 -4.51 1.74 11.21
CA ASP A 86 -5.42 1.37 10.11
C ASP A 86 -4.94 0.09 9.42
N VAL A 87 -3.63 0.02 9.13
CA VAL A 87 -2.99 -1.18 8.57
C VAL A 87 -3.18 -2.36 9.52
N ALA A 88 -2.99 -2.17 10.83
CA ALA A 88 -3.21 -3.21 11.84
C ALA A 88 -4.63 -3.78 11.78
N ALA A 89 -5.65 -2.90 11.73
CA ALA A 89 -7.04 -3.32 11.64
C ALA A 89 -7.34 -4.08 10.33
N ALA A 90 -6.73 -3.66 9.21
CA ALA A 90 -6.86 -4.33 7.93
C ALA A 90 -6.14 -5.69 7.90
N VAL A 91 -4.98 -5.81 8.54
CA VAL A 91 -4.24 -7.08 8.67
C VAL A 91 -5.02 -8.09 9.49
N VAL A 92 -5.66 -7.66 10.58
CA VAL A 92 -6.56 -8.54 11.36
C VAL A 92 -7.66 -9.12 10.46
N ALA A 93 -8.35 -8.26 9.69
CA ALA A 93 -9.38 -8.73 8.76
C ALA A 93 -8.82 -9.62 7.63
N ALA A 94 -7.60 -9.38 7.19
CA ALA A 94 -6.95 -10.20 6.17
C ALA A 94 -6.54 -11.59 6.71
N ARG A 95 -6.13 -11.68 7.97
CA ARG A 95 -5.83 -12.96 8.65
C ARG A 95 -7.05 -13.85 8.80
N ASP A 96 -8.26 -13.28 8.88
CA ASP A 96 -9.52 -14.04 8.86
C ASP A 96 -9.81 -14.66 7.47
N LEU A 97 -9.19 -14.13 6.40
CA LEU A 97 -9.39 -14.60 5.03
C LEU A 97 -8.34 -15.62 4.59
N ALA A 98 -7.11 -15.51 5.08
CA ALA A 98 -6.02 -16.42 4.74
C ALA A 98 -4.88 -16.37 5.77
N PRO A 99 -4.13 -17.48 5.96
CA PRO A 99 -3.11 -17.61 7.02
C PRO A 99 -1.85 -16.75 6.76
N ARG A 100 -1.60 -16.35 5.51
CA ARG A 100 -0.41 -15.57 5.14
C ARG A 100 -0.85 -14.21 4.61
N VAL A 101 -0.30 -13.13 5.15
CA VAL A 101 -0.67 -11.77 4.77
C VAL A 101 0.54 -11.02 4.21
N VAL A 102 0.36 -10.43 3.04
CA VAL A 102 1.28 -9.44 2.46
C VAL A 102 0.62 -8.07 2.50
N VAL A 103 1.34 -7.05 2.95
CA VAL A 103 0.86 -5.68 2.91
C VAL A 103 1.49 -4.94 1.73
N VAL A 104 0.66 -4.26 0.94
CA VAL A 104 1.07 -3.48 -0.25
C VAL A 104 0.62 -2.04 -0.05
N GLY A 105 1.53 -1.10 -0.07
CA GLY A 105 1.20 0.31 0.11
C GLY A 105 1.79 1.20 -0.98
N ALA A 106 1.02 2.19 -1.45
CA ALA A 106 1.48 3.16 -2.43
C ALA A 106 1.69 4.55 -1.82
N SER A 107 2.82 5.19 -2.10
CA SER A 107 3.13 6.56 -1.67
C SER A 107 2.96 6.71 -0.15
N LEU A 108 1.98 7.48 0.34
CA LEU A 108 1.65 7.58 1.76
C LEU A 108 1.29 6.21 2.38
N GLY A 109 0.55 5.38 1.63
CA GLY A 109 0.24 4.01 2.07
C GLY A 109 1.48 3.15 2.25
N ALA A 110 2.55 3.38 1.47
CA ALA A 110 3.83 2.70 1.65
C ALA A 110 4.49 3.06 2.98
N VAL A 111 4.40 4.32 3.41
CA VAL A 111 4.88 4.74 4.73
C VAL A 111 4.09 4.06 5.85
N ALA A 112 2.76 3.99 5.70
CA ALA A 112 1.89 3.33 6.68
C ALA A 112 2.22 1.84 6.85
N VAL A 113 2.42 1.10 5.74
CA VAL A 113 2.76 -0.33 5.81
C VAL A 113 4.15 -0.57 6.36
N LEU A 114 5.15 0.27 6.04
CA LEU A 114 6.48 0.18 6.64
C LEU A 114 6.43 0.38 8.15
N ARG A 115 5.70 1.41 8.61
CA ARG A 115 5.57 1.72 10.03
C ARG A 115 4.86 0.60 10.81
N TYR A 116 3.88 -0.05 10.19
CA TYR A 116 3.23 -1.21 10.78
C TYR A 116 4.17 -2.43 10.82
N ALA A 117 4.86 -2.71 9.72
CA ALA A 117 5.68 -3.92 9.56
C ALA A 117 6.91 -3.98 10.49
N VAL A 118 7.34 -2.84 11.05
CA VAL A 118 8.41 -2.82 12.09
C VAL A 118 7.97 -3.54 13.37
N ASP A 119 6.67 -3.56 13.64
CA ASP A 119 6.08 -4.12 14.86
C ASP A 119 5.40 -5.49 14.61
N ASP A 120 5.46 -6.05 13.37
CA ASP A 120 4.79 -7.32 13.00
C ASP A 120 5.69 -8.19 12.11
N ASP A 121 6.36 -9.15 12.72
CA ASP A 121 7.25 -10.12 12.06
C ASP A 121 6.53 -11.39 11.54
N ASP A 122 5.20 -11.48 11.74
CA ASP A 122 4.35 -12.58 11.23
C ASP A 122 3.76 -12.26 9.83
N LEU A 123 4.08 -11.10 9.26
CA LEU A 123 3.74 -10.82 7.86
C LEU A 123 4.53 -11.73 6.91
N ALA A 124 3.89 -12.15 5.83
CA ALA A 124 4.58 -12.87 4.74
C ALA A 124 5.50 -11.93 3.92
N GLY A 125 5.29 -10.63 3.99
CA GLY A 125 6.14 -9.61 3.41
C GLY A 125 5.47 -8.26 3.21
N VAL A 126 6.26 -7.30 2.77
CA VAL A 126 5.87 -5.92 2.50
C VAL A 126 6.21 -5.56 1.07
N VAL A 127 5.30 -4.88 0.39
CA VAL A 127 5.54 -4.27 -0.93
C VAL A 127 5.29 -2.78 -0.85
N THR A 128 6.29 -1.97 -1.12
CA THR A 128 6.17 -0.53 -1.24
C THR A 128 6.13 -0.11 -2.70
N VAL A 129 5.19 0.77 -3.07
CA VAL A 129 5.02 1.27 -4.43
C VAL A 129 5.20 2.78 -4.43
N SER A 130 6.16 3.31 -5.18
CA SER A 130 6.42 4.77 -5.28
C SER A 130 6.56 5.45 -3.91
N SER A 131 7.24 4.80 -2.96
CA SER A 131 7.45 5.30 -1.60
C SER A 131 8.48 6.42 -1.56
N PRO A 132 8.30 7.47 -0.73
CA PRO A 132 9.44 8.27 -0.30
C PRO A 132 10.37 7.42 0.59
N ALA A 133 11.67 7.74 0.61
CA ALA A 133 12.61 7.24 1.60
C ALA A 133 12.82 8.25 2.73
N GLN A 134 12.71 9.54 2.42
CA GLN A 134 12.98 10.63 3.34
C GLN A 134 11.87 11.68 3.32
N TRP A 135 11.69 12.39 4.44
CA TRP A 135 10.79 13.54 4.54
C TRP A 135 11.42 14.80 3.94
N ARG A 136 11.61 14.83 2.63
CA ARG A 136 12.19 15.97 1.93
C ARG A 136 11.37 16.37 0.71
N VAL A 137 11.52 17.63 0.33
CA VAL A 137 10.99 18.14 -0.94
C VAL A 137 12.04 17.81 -2.02
N SER A 138 11.77 16.83 -2.84
CA SER A 138 12.69 16.33 -3.87
C SER A 138 12.28 16.73 -5.29
N THR A 139 11.04 17.17 -5.49
CA THR A 139 10.47 17.58 -6.79
C THR A 139 9.52 18.76 -6.63
N PRO A 140 9.19 19.50 -7.72
CA PRO A 140 8.15 20.53 -7.67
C PRO A 140 6.79 19.99 -7.19
N ARG A 141 6.46 18.73 -7.48
CA ARG A 141 5.21 18.09 -7.04
C ARG A 141 5.20 17.78 -5.56
N THR A 142 6.34 17.36 -4.99
CA THR A 142 6.46 17.20 -3.53
C THR A 142 6.42 18.55 -2.81
N ALA A 143 6.88 19.63 -3.44
CA ALA A 143 6.73 20.99 -2.90
C ALA A 143 5.24 21.39 -2.81
N VAL A 144 4.45 21.10 -3.85
CA VAL A 144 2.99 21.31 -3.82
C VAL A 144 2.34 20.47 -2.71
N ALA A 145 2.69 19.19 -2.59
CA ALA A 145 2.17 18.33 -1.52
C ALA A 145 2.53 18.88 -0.13
N ALA A 146 3.75 19.34 0.07
CA ALA A 146 4.17 19.98 1.32
C ALA A 146 3.36 21.26 1.62
N ALA A 147 3.06 22.08 0.61
CA ALA A 147 2.20 23.26 0.77
C ALA A 147 0.75 22.87 1.11
N LEU A 148 0.19 21.80 0.49
CA LEU A 148 -1.13 21.27 0.80
C LEU A 148 -1.24 20.81 2.25
N THR A 149 -0.20 20.20 2.79
CA THR A 149 -0.21 19.66 4.15
C THR A 149 0.09 20.69 5.23
N ARG A 150 0.95 21.68 4.96
CA ARG A 150 1.48 22.62 5.96
C ARG A 150 0.67 23.92 6.10
N THR A 151 -0.02 24.37 5.06
CA THR A 151 -0.76 25.65 5.10
C THR A 151 -2.25 25.46 5.41
N ARG A 152 -2.90 26.48 5.98
CA ARG A 152 -4.35 26.46 6.23
C ARG A 152 -5.15 26.35 4.92
N LEU A 153 -4.74 27.07 3.88
CA LEU A 153 -5.38 27.03 2.56
C LEU A 153 -5.14 25.66 1.91
N GLY A 154 -3.91 25.16 1.98
CA GLY A 154 -3.56 23.85 1.46
C GLY A 154 -4.39 22.72 2.08
N ARG A 155 -4.58 22.73 3.41
CA ARG A 155 -5.44 21.73 4.08
C ARG A 155 -6.92 21.84 3.66
N ARG A 156 -7.44 23.05 3.38
CA ARG A 156 -8.79 23.18 2.81
C ARG A 156 -8.88 22.58 1.40
N LEU A 157 -7.83 22.78 0.60
CA LEU A 157 -7.76 22.18 -0.73
C LEU A 157 -7.59 20.65 -0.65
N ALA A 158 -6.71 20.14 0.23
CA ALA A 158 -6.56 18.70 0.47
C ALA A 158 -7.90 18.06 0.85
N ARG A 159 -8.71 18.72 1.68
CA ARG A 159 -10.07 18.25 2.03
C ARG A 159 -11.00 18.16 0.81
N ARG A 160 -10.90 19.11 -0.13
CA ARG A 160 -11.68 19.04 -1.39
C ARG A 160 -11.16 17.93 -2.32
N LEU A 161 -9.90 17.57 -2.20
CA LEU A 161 -9.27 16.48 -2.92
C LEU A 161 -9.41 15.12 -2.20
N GLY A 162 -10.20 15.05 -1.12
CA GLY A 162 -10.52 13.78 -0.45
C GLY A 162 -9.70 13.47 0.81
N ALA A 163 -8.78 14.35 1.25
CA ALA A 163 -7.95 14.11 2.44
C ALA A 163 -8.21 15.11 3.56
N ARG A 164 -8.68 14.66 4.73
CA ARG A 164 -8.88 15.43 5.95
C ARG A 164 -7.63 15.30 6.83
N LEU A 165 -6.78 16.33 6.82
CA LEU A 165 -5.49 16.31 7.51
C LEU A 165 -5.59 16.73 8.98
N ASP A 166 -4.85 16.06 9.85
CA ASP A 166 -4.55 16.55 11.18
C ASP A 166 -3.71 17.85 11.10
N ARG A 167 -3.85 18.69 12.10
CA ARG A 167 -3.07 19.93 12.23
C ARG A 167 -1.69 19.69 12.83
N ARG A 168 -1.52 18.58 13.55
CA ARG A 168 -0.28 18.21 14.24
C ARG A 168 0.49 17.24 13.37
N TRP A 169 1.64 17.63 12.89
CA TRP A 169 2.59 16.71 12.29
C TRP A 169 3.77 16.54 13.25
N THR A 170 3.96 15.32 13.64
CA THR A 170 4.94 14.93 14.68
C THR A 170 6.32 14.62 14.12
N TRP A 171 6.56 14.83 12.81
CA TRP A 171 7.80 14.40 12.14
C TRP A 171 8.10 12.91 12.40
N PRO A 172 7.27 12.01 11.91
CA PRO A 172 7.47 10.59 12.16
C PRO A 172 8.81 10.12 11.58
N GLU A 173 9.32 9.02 12.11
CA GLU A 173 10.54 8.38 11.63
C GLU A 173 10.53 8.22 10.10
N ALA A 174 11.67 8.46 9.46
CA ALA A 174 11.77 8.42 7.99
C ALA A 174 11.57 6.99 7.45
N PRO A 175 10.97 6.83 6.25
CA PRO A 175 10.68 5.52 5.71
C PRO A 175 11.90 4.60 5.51
N ASP A 176 13.08 5.12 5.20
CA ASP A 176 14.30 4.34 5.10
C ASP A 176 14.77 3.81 6.46
N ALA A 177 14.64 4.60 7.52
CA ALA A 177 14.93 4.14 8.88
C ALA A 177 13.94 3.04 9.33
N LEU A 178 12.66 3.14 8.93
CA LEU A 178 11.68 2.07 9.14
C LEU A 178 12.07 0.82 8.34
N ALA A 179 12.40 0.96 7.05
CA ALA A 179 12.78 -0.16 6.18
C ALA A 179 13.98 -0.94 6.71
N ALA A 180 14.95 -0.27 7.34
CA ALA A 180 16.10 -0.90 7.98
C ALA A 180 15.73 -1.87 9.12
N ARG A 181 14.55 -1.69 9.72
CA ARG A 181 14.05 -2.46 10.87
C ARG A 181 12.99 -3.51 10.48
N VAL A 182 12.49 -3.50 9.25
CA VAL A 182 11.55 -4.52 8.77
C VAL A 182 12.26 -5.87 8.73
N ALA A 183 11.74 -6.85 9.47
CA ALA A 183 12.31 -8.19 9.59
C ALA A 183 11.85 -9.16 8.49
N VAL A 184 10.73 -8.88 7.83
CA VAL A 184 10.14 -9.72 6.79
C VAL A 184 10.61 -9.32 5.39
N PRO A 185 10.42 -10.16 4.34
CA PRO A 185 10.78 -9.80 2.96
C PRO A 185 10.16 -8.47 2.53
N LEU A 186 10.97 -7.54 2.00
CA LEU A 186 10.54 -6.23 1.54
C LEU A 186 10.86 -6.03 0.06
N ALA A 187 9.82 -5.81 -0.75
CA ALA A 187 9.95 -5.45 -2.16
C ALA A 187 9.64 -3.96 -2.37
N VAL A 188 10.49 -3.30 -3.14
CA VAL A 188 10.34 -1.91 -3.57
C VAL A 188 10.01 -1.89 -5.06
N VAL A 189 8.81 -1.43 -5.42
CA VAL A 189 8.37 -1.25 -6.81
C VAL A 189 8.28 0.25 -7.10
N HIS A 190 8.90 0.72 -8.19
CA HIS A 190 8.96 2.14 -8.48
C HIS A 190 8.97 2.43 -9.99
N GLY A 191 8.20 3.43 -10.40
CA GLY A 191 8.14 3.85 -11.80
C GLY A 191 9.35 4.69 -12.23
N LEU A 192 9.95 4.38 -13.38
CA LEU A 192 10.99 5.22 -13.97
C LEU A 192 10.45 6.58 -14.41
N ASP A 193 9.16 6.66 -14.73
CA ASP A 193 8.48 7.88 -15.14
C ASP A 193 7.72 8.58 -14.00
N ASP A 194 8.03 8.20 -12.76
CA ASP A 194 7.45 8.84 -11.58
C ASP A 194 7.96 10.28 -11.45
N ARG A 195 7.05 11.23 -11.74
CA ARG A 195 7.34 12.67 -11.66
C ARG A 195 7.12 13.23 -10.24
N PHE A 196 6.63 12.41 -9.31
CA PHE A 196 6.39 12.79 -7.93
C PHE A 196 7.60 12.41 -7.06
N MET A 197 8.00 11.15 -7.11
CA MET A 197 9.15 10.61 -6.39
C MET A 197 10.26 10.20 -7.38
N PRO A 198 11.47 10.71 -7.25
CA PRO A 198 12.59 10.28 -8.10
C PRO A 198 13.02 8.85 -7.73
N THR A 199 13.59 8.12 -8.68
CA THR A 199 14.07 6.74 -8.48
C THR A 199 15.16 6.61 -7.40
N SER A 200 15.84 7.71 -7.05
CA SER A 200 16.77 7.74 -5.92
C SER A 200 16.10 7.42 -4.58
N GLU A 201 14.80 7.75 -4.41
CA GLU A 201 14.05 7.37 -3.22
C GLU A 201 13.90 5.84 -3.12
N ALA A 202 13.55 5.19 -4.25
CA ALA A 202 13.42 3.74 -4.29
C ALA A 202 14.74 3.02 -4.00
N ARG A 203 15.86 3.50 -4.56
CA ARG A 203 17.20 2.94 -4.29
C ARG A 203 17.58 3.12 -2.83
N MET A 204 17.40 4.32 -2.29
CA MET A 204 17.69 4.61 -0.88
C MET A 204 16.88 3.72 0.06
N LEU A 205 15.57 3.56 -0.21
CA LEU A 205 14.71 2.68 0.56
C LEU A 205 15.17 1.21 0.49
N HIS A 206 15.46 0.72 -0.73
CA HIS A 206 15.95 -0.63 -0.94
C HIS A 206 17.28 -0.88 -0.24
N ASP A 207 18.22 0.06 -0.33
CA ASP A 207 19.57 -0.08 0.24
C ASP A 207 19.57 -0.04 1.78
N ALA A 208 18.54 0.60 2.36
CA ALA A 208 18.34 0.62 3.81
C ALA A 208 17.88 -0.73 4.38
N VAL A 209 17.21 -1.60 3.58
CA VAL A 209 16.70 -2.89 4.04
C VAL A 209 17.85 -3.82 4.40
N SER A 210 17.87 -4.29 5.65
CA SER A 210 18.91 -5.20 6.14
C SER A 210 18.66 -6.67 5.77
N GLY A 211 17.39 -7.05 5.56
CA GLY A 211 16.94 -8.40 5.32
C GLY A 211 16.77 -8.77 3.83
N HIS A 212 15.85 -9.68 3.57
CA HIS A 212 15.51 -10.15 2.24
C HIS A 212 14.81 -9.04 1.44
N ARG A 213 15.44 -8.55 0.38
CA ARG A 213 15.01 -7.36 -0.36
C ARG A 213 14.95 -7.55 -1.86
N ARG A 214 14.04 -6.81 -2.51
CA ARG A 214 13.86 -6.79 -3.96
C ARG A 214 13.61 -5.37 -4.44
N LEU A 215 14.15 -5.00 -5.60
CA LEU A 215 13.91 -3.71 -6.25
C LEU A 215 13.45 -3.94 -7.69
N ASP A 216 12.27 -3.41 -8.02
CA ASP A 216 11.73 -3.37 -9.38
C ASP A 216 11.59 -1.92 -9.84
N LEU A 217 12.43 -1.48 -10.78
CA LEU A 217 12.31 -0.20 -11.46
C LEU A 217 11.60 -0.40 -12.79
N VAL A 218 10.41 0.19 -12.94
CA VAL A 218 9.45 -0.17 -14.00
C VAL A 218 9.38 0.94 -15.06
N ALA A 219 9.79 0.63 -16.28
CA ALA A 219 9.68 1.56 -17.41
C ALA A 219 8.20 1.83 -17.78
N GLY A 220 7.89 3.08 -18.07
CA GLY A 220 6.52 3.52 -18.42
C GLY A 220 5.56 3.62 -17.24
N MET A 221 5.98 3.27 -16.02
CA MET A 221 5.18 3.43 -14.81
C MET A 221 5.38 4.83 -14.23
N GLY A 222 4.27 5.52 -13.95
CA GLY A 222 4.24 6.78 -13.21
C GLY A 222 4.17 6.59 -11.70
N HIS A 223 3.51 7.53 -11.00
CA HIS A 223 3.39 7.50 -9.54
C HIS A 223 2.27 6.58 -9.06
N ALA A 224 2.54 5.82 -8.00
CA ALA A 224 1.60 4.92 -7.31
C ALA A 224 1.06 3.77 -8.19
N TYR A 225 -0.18 3.33 -7.92
CA TYR A 225 -0.80 2.25 -8.69
C TYR A 225 -1.13 2.71 -10.11
N GLY A 226 -0.87 1.85 -11.08
CA GLY A 226 -1.18 2.10 -12.48
C GLY A 226 -0.98 0.86 -13.33
N THR A 227 -1.52 0.84 -14.55
CA THR A 227 -1.54 -0.34 -15.42
C THR A 227 -0.16 -0.98 -15.63
N ARG A 228 0.89 -0.15 -15.79
CA ARG A 228 2.27 -0.64 -15.95
C ARG A 228 2.86 -1.24 -14.67
N GLY A 229 2.31 -0.87 -13.49
CA GLY A 229 2.73 -1.39 -12.20
C GLY A 229 2.06 -2.70 -11.79
N LEU A 230 0.96 -3.11 -12.43
CA LEU A 230 0.17 -4.29 -12.03
C LEU A 230 1.01 -5.55 -11.96
N GLU A 231 1.65 -5.94 -13.06
CA GLU A 231 2.47 -7.16 -13.10
C GLU A 231 3.66 -7.12 -12.13
N PRO A 232 4.46 -6.04 -12.06
CA PRO A 232 5.51 -5.91 -11.05
C PRO A 232 5.01 -6.03 -9.61
N ILE A 233 3.87 -5.43 -9.25
CA ILE A 233 3.28 -5.53 -7.92
C ILE A 233 2.88 -6.98 -7.62
N ILE A 234 2.19 -7.65 -8.54
CA ILE A 234 1.80 -9.05 -8.41
C ILE A 234 3.05 -9.96 -8.26
N ALA A 235 4.08 -9.70 -9.07
CA ALA A 235 5.34 -10.44 -8.99
C ALA A 235 6.07 -10.21 -7.65
N ALA A 236 5.98 -9.00 -7.09
CA ALA A 236 6.54 -8.67 -5.78
C ALA A 236 5.78 -9.37 -4.64
N VAL A 237 4.43 -9.40 -4.70
CA VAL A 237 3.59 -10.16 -3.76
C VAL A 237 3.94 -11.66 -3.81
N ALA A 238 3.99 -12.25 -5.01
CA ALA A 238 4.36 -13.66 -5.19
C ALA A 238 5.75 -13.96 -4.65
N TRP A 239 6.71 -13.06 -4.86
CA TRP A 239 8.07 -13.18 -4.33
C TRP A 239 8.08 -13.14 -2.79
N CYS A 240 7.36 -12.24 -2.14
CA CYS A 240 7.19 -12.24 -0.68
C CYS A 240 6.62 -13.56 -0.16
N LEU A 241 5.74 -14.17 -0.93
CA LEU A 241 5.14 -15.47 -0.62
C LEU A 241 6.03 -16.67 -0.99
N GLY A 242 7.21 -16.48 -1.55
CA GLY A 242 8.08 -17.56 -2.00
C GLY A 242 7.49 -18.38 -3.16
N VAL A 243 6.57 -17.79 -3.96
CA VAL A 243 5.96 -18.47 -5.11
C VAL A 243 6.86 -18.30 -6.35
N PRO A 244 7.40 -19.39 -6.92
CA PRO A 244 8.22 -19.32 -8.13
C PRO A 244 7.43 -18.75 -9.32
N LYS A 245 8.10 -17.96 -10.18
CA LYS A 245 7.49 -17.37 -11.38
C LYS A 245 6.81 -18.42 -12.27
N ALA A 246 7.43 -19.58 -12.45
CA ALA A 246 6.87 -20.68 -13.25
C ALA A 246 5.54 -21.21 -12.69
N ALA A 247 5.45 -21.35 -11.35
CA ALA A 247 4.23 -21.81 -10.70
C ALA A 247 3.10 -20.78 -10.80
N ARG A 248 3.42 -19.47 -10.80
CA ARG A 248 2.45 -18.39 -11.02
C ARG A 248 1.89 -18.43 -12.44
N LEU A 249 2.76 -18.51 -13.45
CA LEU A 249 2.34 -18.57 -14.86
C LEU A 249 1.48 -19.80 -15.18
N ALA A 250 1.77 -20.94 -14.55
CA ALA A 250 0.98 -22.16 -14.71
C ALA A 250 -0.47 -22.02 -14.20
N ARG A 251 -0.73 -21.15 -13.23
CA ARG A 251 -2.10 -20.88 -12.71
C ARG A 251 -2.94 -20.03 -13.68
N LEU A 252 -2.30 -19.23 -14.53
CA LEU A 252 -2.97 -18.35 -15.49
C LEU A 252 -3.27 -19.04 -16.83
N THR A 253 -2.66 -20.21 -17.09
CA THR A 253 -2.95 -21.01 -18.28
C THR A 253 -4.15 -21.93 -17.97
N PRO A 254 -5.32 -21.73 -18.64
CA PRO A 254 -6.43 -22.66 -18.45
C PRO A 254 -5.95 -24.07 -18.85
N ALA A 255 -6.31 -25.07 -18.04
CA ALA A 255 -6.13 -26.47 -18.43
C ALA A 255 -6.90 -26.66 -19.75
N THR A 256 -6.16 -26.85 -20.83
CA THR A 256 -6.74 -27.29 -22.11
C THR A 256 -7.35 -28.67 -21.88
N ALA A 257 -8.70 -28.67 -21.76
CA ALA A 257 -9.47 -29.91 -21.73
C ALA A 257 -9.53 -30.54 -23.13
#